data_8791fef34b074774f91b15a725ce3fa0
#
_entry.id   8791fef34b074774f91b15a725ce3fa0
#
_cell.length_a   1.000
_cell.length_b   1.000
_cell.length_c   1.000
_cell.angle_alpha   90.00
_cell.angle_beta   90.00
_cell.angle_gamma   90.00
#
_symmetry.space_group_name_H-M   'P 1'
#
loop_
_entity.id
_entity.type
_entity.pdbx_description
1 polymer ?
#
loop_
_entity_poly.entity_id
_entity_poly.type
_entity_poly.pdbx_seq_one_letter_code
_entity_poly.pdbx_strand_id
1 'polypeptide(L)'
;QCMVLGKPVFAADAPRLRVNGRKVSNGWANLETLWMGIGDSLYGFRVYPVVALARVMRRQHWMRRFDFDTEAAVRLAWRGVKPVNLDAPVKYLRPEEGGVSHFRYGRDNLLLTWMHTRLMVEFVLRLPLLAWRRLRGVPPFQR
;
A
#
# COMPACT_ATOMS: atom_id res chain seq x y z
N GLN A 1 -2.98 7.94 -15.66
CA GLN A 1 -3.50 6.71 -15.04
C GLN A 1 -3.66 6.93 -13.54
N CYS A 2 -4.70 6.34 -12.93
CA CYS A 2 -4.92 6.35 -11.49
C CYS A 2 -5.15 4.93 -10.97
N MET A 3 -4.93 4.74 -9.67
CA MET A 3 -5.34 3.57 -8.91
C MET A 3 -6.32 4.02 -7.83
N VAL A 4 -7.37 3.24 -7.57
CA VAL A 4 -8.29 3.50 -6.47
C VAL A 4 -7.88 2.68 -5.26
N LEU A 5 -7.74 3.35 -4.12
CA LEU A 5 -7.36 2.75 -2.85
C LEU A 5 -8.49 2.96 -1.84
N GLY A 6 -9.07 1.88 -1.37
CA GLY A 6 -10.02 1.95 -0.27
C GLY A 6 -9.31 2.44 1.00
N LYS A 7 -9.92 3.39 1.67
CA LYS A 7 -9.50 3.89 2.98
C LYS A 7 -10.55 3.47 4.01
N PRO A 8 -10.22 2.57 4.93
CA PRO A 8 -11.19 2.03 5.86
C PRO A 8 -11.64 3.11 6.84
N VAL A 9 -12.96 3.27 6.97
CA VAL A 9 -13.59 4.04 8.04
C VAL A 9 -14.06 3.02 9.09
N PHE A 10 -13.38 3.04 10.23
CA PHE A 10 -13.62 2.06 11.30
C PHE A 10 -14.77 2.48 12.19
N ALA A 11 -15.59 1.51 12.61
CA ALA A 11 -16.53 1.69 13.69
C ALA A 11 -15.79 1.87 15.04
N ALA A 12 -16.47 2.43 16.03
CA ALA A 12 -15.87 2.75 17.34
C ALA A 12 -15.34 1.53 18.11
N ASP A 13 -15.85 0.33 17.80
CA ASP A 13 -15.48 -0.95 18.40
C ASP A 13 -14.31 -1.67 17.68
N ALA A 14 -13.70 -1.03 16.68
CA ALA A 14 -12.61 -1.64 15.94
C ALA A 14 -11.39 -1.96 16.82
N PRO A 15 -10.75 -3.14 16.67
CA PRO A 15 -9.61 -3.54 17.47
C PRO A 15 -8.43 -2.56 17.33
N ARG A 16 -8.07 -1.88 18.43
CA ARG A 16 -7.01 -0.85 18.46
C ARG A 16 -5.67 -1.33 17.90
N LEU A 17 -5.29 -2.59 18.15
CA LEU A 17 -4.05 -3.17 17.64
C LEU A 17 -4.01 -3.17 16.11
N ARG A 18 -5.14 -3.53 15.46
CA ARG A 18 -5.24 -3.53 13.99
C ARG A 18 -5.20 -2.12 13.40
N VAL A 19 -5.88 -1.19 14.04
CA VAL A 19 -5.88 0.23 13.63
C VAL A 19 -4.48 0.82 13.73
N ASN A 20 -3.77 0.58 14.86
CA ASN A 20 -2.43 1.11 15.06
C ASN A 20 -1.39 0.45 14.15
N GLY A 21 -1.46 -0.87 13.94
CA GLY A 21 -0.58 -1.57 13.01
C GLY A 21 -0.70 -1.01 11.58
N ARG A 22 -1.92 -0.66 11.14
CA ARG A 22 -2.13 -0.01 9.84
C ARG A 22 -1.46 1.36 9.75
N LYS A 23 -1.51 2.16 10.82
CA LYS A 23 -0.85 3.48 10.84
C LYS A 23 0.66 3.38 10.60
N VAL A 24 1.30 2.35 11.16
CA VAL A 24 2.74 2.10 10.96
C VAL A 24 3.03 1.78 9.48
N SER A 25 2.32 0.80 8.90
CA SER A 25 2.52 0.44 7.49
C SER A 25 2.17 1.60 6.54
N ASN A 26 1.11 2.36 6.83
CA ASN A 26 0.74 3.54 6.06
C ASN A 26 1.81 4.63 6.15
N GLY A 27 2.43 4.82 7.32
CA GLY A 27 3.56 5.74 7.50
C GLY A 27 4.74 5.37 6.60
N TRP A 28 5.12 4.10 6.58
CA TRP A 28 6.18 3.59 5.70
C TRP A 28 5.84 3.76 4.22
N ALA A 29 4.65 3.35 3.79
CA ALA A 29 4.22 3.48 2.39
C ALA A 29 4.19 4.94 1.92
N ASN A 30 3.78 5.87 2.77
CA ASN A 30 3.80 7.30 2.45
C ASN A 30 5.23 7.86 2.40
N LEU A 31 6.11 7.47 3.33
CA LEU A 31 7.53 7.84 3.29
C LEU A 31 8.19 7.35 1.99
N GLU A 32 8.04 6.08 1.67
CA GLU A 32 8.58 5.41 0.47
C GLU A 32 8.09 6.04 -0.84
N THR A 33 6.98 6.76 -0.81
CA THR A 33 6.42 7.46 -1.97
C THR A 33 6.54 8.98 -1.91
N LEU A 34 7.30 9.54 -0.97
CA LEU A 34 7.36 10.98 -0.71
C LEU A 34 5.97 11.61 -0.52
N TRP A 35 5.11 10.94 0.25
CA TRP A 35 3.75 11.40 0.54
C TRP A 35 2.90 11.65 -0.71
N MET A 36 2.88 10.70 -1.66
CA MET A 36 2.01 10.78 -2.85
C MET A 36 0.52 10.54 -2.53
N GLY A 37 0.17 10.36 -1.26
CA GLY A 37 -1.22 10.31 -0.80
C GLY A 37 -1.82 8.90 -0.76
N ILE A 38 -1.06 7.89 -0.32
CA ILE A 38 -1.59 6.55 -0.03
C ILE A 38 -2.38 6.63 1.28
N GLY A 39 -3.72 6.56 1.19
CA GLY A 39 -4.60 6.66 2.36
C GLY A 39 -4.58 5.43 3.25
N ASP A 40 -4.58 4.24 2.67
CA ASP A 40 -4.36 2.97 3.38
C ASP A 40 -3.61 1.98 2.49
N SER A 41 -2.58 1.36 3.04
CA SER A 41 -1.70 0.43 2.32
C SER A 41 -2.11 -1.04 2.47
N LEU A 42 -2.97 -1.37 3.44
CA LEU A 42 -3.30 -2.76 3.83
C LEU A 42 -4.77 -3.14 3.58
N TYR A 43 -5.62 -2.22 3.17
CA TYR A 43 -7.02 -2.52 2.90
C TYR A 43 -7.17 -3.08 1.49
N GLY A 44 -7.79 -4.25 1.37
CA GLY A 44 -7.85 -5.01 0.11
C GLY A 44 -8.84 -4.49 -0.95
N PHE A 45 -9.63 -3.44 -0.66
CA PHE A 45 -10.49 -2.82 -1.68
C PHE A 45 -9.65 -1.93 -2.60
N ARG A 46 -9.36 -2.43 -3.82
CA ARG A 46 -8.42 -1.81 -4.75
C ARG A 46 -8.88 -1.91 -6.19
N VAL A 47 -8.61 -0.86 -6.96
CA VAL A 47 -8.69 -0.90 -8.42
C VAL A 47 -7.37 -0.44 -9.00
N TYR A 48 -6.75 -1.29 -9.80
CA TYR A 48 -5.45 -1.02 -10.40
C TYR A 48 -5.52 -0.97 -11.93
N PRO A 49 -4.77 -0.09 -12.58
CA PRO A 49 -4.63 -0.13 -14.04
C PRO A 49 -3.86 -1.40 -14.43
N VAL A 50 -4.53 -2.32 -15.13
CA VAL A 50 -4.05 -3.69 -15.41
C VAL A 50 -2.68 -3.70 -16.07
N VAL A 51 -2.47 -2.87 -17.09
CA VAL A 51 -1.20 -2.82 -17.84
C VAL A 51 -0.04 -2.41 -16.94
N ALA A 52 -0.24 -1.39 -16.09
CA ALA A 52 0.80 -0.92 -15.17
C ALA A 52 1.09 -1.96 -14.09
N LEU A 53 0.05 -2.57 -13.52
CA LEU A 53 0.19 -3.64 -12.53
C LEU A 53 0.90 -4.86 -13.11
N ALA A 54 0.52 -5.32 -14.30
CA ALA A 54 1.16 -6.45 -14.94
C ALA A 54 2.67 -6.22 -15.18
N ARG A 55 3.06 -4.99 -15.54
CA ARG A 55 4.48 -4.63 -15.66
C ARG A 55 5.23 -4.67 -14.32
N VAL A 56 4.56 -4.30 -13.22
CA VAL A 56 5.11 -4.43 -11.86
C VAL A 56 5.30 -5.90 -11.54
N MET A 57 4.26 -6.72 -11.69
CA MET A 57 4.26 -8.13 -11.32
C MET A 57 5.29 -8.96 -12.10
N ARG A 58 5.51 -8.67 -13.39
CA ARG A 58 6.54 -9.34 -14.19
C ARG A 58 7.95 -9.13 -13.66
N ARG A 59 8.21 -8.03 -12.96
CA ARG A 59 9.51 -7.68 -12.39
C ARG A 59 9.66 -8.06 -10.94
N GLN A 60 8.55 -8.32 -10.25
CA GLN A 60 8.50 -8.54 -8.81
C GLN A 60 7.77 -9.85 -8.50
N HIS A 61 8.54 -10.91 -8.31
CA HIS A 61 8.01 -12.26 -8.06
C HIS A 61 7.66 -12.50 -6.57
N TRP A 62 7.94 -11.53 -5.68
CA TRP A 62 7.78 -11.65 -4.23
C TRP A 62 6.39 -11.27 -3.72
N MET A 63 5.62 -10.51 -4.50
CA MET A 63 4.29 -10.00 -4.17
C MET A 63 3.26 -11.12 -4.18
N ARG A 64 3.03 -11.79 -3.06
CA ARG A 64 2.22 -13.03 -3.07
C ARG A 64 1.10 -13.10 -2.04
N ARG A 65 1.12 -12.28 -0.98
CA ARG A 65 0.21 -12.36 0.16
C ARG A 65 -0.22 -10.96 0.64
N PHE A 66 -0.17 -10.74 1.96
CA PHE A 66 -0.50 -9.44 2.57
C PHE A 66 0.46 -8.30 2.20
N ASP A 67 1.63 -8.63 1.69
CA ASP A 67 2.60 -7.70 1.12
C ASP A 67 2.19 -7.17 -0.26
N PHE A 68 1.34 -7.90 -1.00
CA PHE A 68 0.95 -7.55 -2.37
C PHE A 68 0.36 -6.14 -2.47
N ASP A 69 -0.64 -5.83 -1.65
CA ASP A 69 -1.39 -4.57 -1.78
C ASP A 69 -0.51 -3.35 -1.52
N THR A 70 0.32 -3.41 -0.48
CA THR A 70 1.24 -2.32 -0.14
C THR A 70 2.32 -2.16 -1.20
N GLU A 71 2.99 -3.24 -1.59
CA GLU A 71 4.08 -3.21 -2.57
C GLU A 71 3.57 -2.75 -3.94
N ALA A 72 2.39 -3.24 -4.38
CA ALA A 72 1.77 -2.81 -5.62
C ALA A 72 1.48 -1.31 -5.63
N ALA A 73 0.87 -0.79 -4.54
CA ALA A 73 0.54 0.63 -4.44
C ALA A 73 1.80 1.51 -4.49
N VAL A 74 2.85 1.18 -3.71
CA VAL A 74 4.12 1.92 -3.69
C VAL A 74 4.79 1.89 -5.06
N ARG A 75 4.91 0.72 -5.69
CA ARG A 75 5.57 0.57 -6.99
C ARG A 75 4.81 1.23 -8.13
N LEU A 76 3.48 1.23 -8.08
CA LEU A 76 2.65 1.97 -9.02
C LEU A 76 2.80 3.48 -8.83
N ALA A 77 2.83 3.96 -7.58
CA ALA A 77 3.10 5.36 -7.28
C ALA A 77 4.46 5.81 -7.82
N TRP A 78 5.53 5.03 -7.66
CA TRP A 78 6.84 5.34 -8.26
C TRP A 78 6.82 5.43 -9.79
N ARG A 79 5.88 4.73 -10.44
CA ARG A 79 5.65 4.83 -11.90
C ARG A 79 4.67 5.89 -12.28
N GLY A 80 4.11 6.59 -11.26
CA GLY A 80 3.24 7.71 -11.46
C GLY A 80 1.79 7.44 -11.66
N VAL A 81 1.39 6.29 -11.31
CA VAL A 81 -0.03 6.02 -11.16
C VAL A 81 -0.53 6.79 -9.94
N LYS A 82 -1.43 7.74 -10.15
CA LYS A 82 -1.93 8.63 -9.09
C LYS A 82 -2.87 7.84 -8.15
N PRO A 83 -2.64 7.83 -6.83
CA PRO A 83 -3.59 7.25 -5.89
C PRO A 83 -4.83 8.15 -5.75
N VAL A 84 -6.00 7.54 -5.78
CA VAL A 84 -7.30 8.13 -5.48
C VAL A 84 -7.88 7.35 -4.31
N ASN A 85 -8.08 7.99 -3.17
CA ASN A 85 -8.61 7.34 -1.99
C ASN A 85 -10.13 7.39 -1.97
N LEU A 86 -10.75 6.26 -1.63
CA LEU A 86 -12.20 6.13 -1.47
C LEU A 86 -12.50 5.65 -0.05
N ASP A 87 -13.21 6.46 0.72
CA ASP A 87 -13.63 6.07 2.07
C ASP A 87 -14.61 4.88 1.98
N ALA A 88 -14.28 3.82 2.72
CA ALA A 88 -15.06 2.59 2.74
C ALA A 88 -15.37 2.18 4.18
N PRO A 89 -16.64 2.15 4.60
CA PRO A 89 -17.01 1.69 5.93
C PRO A 89 -16.60 0.23 6.14
N VAL A 90 -15.97 -0.06 7.27
CA VAL A 90 -15.51 -1.40 7.61
C VAL A 90 -16.07 -1.81 8.97
N LYS A 91 -16.78 -2.93 8.99
CA LYS A 91 -17.18 -3.61 10.21
C LYS A 91 -16.27 -4.83 10.43
N TYR A 92 -15.66 -4.90 11.60
CA TYR A 92 -14.97 -6.14 12.04
C TYR A 92 -16.00 -7.06 12.68
N LEU A 93 -16.25 -8.19 12.03
CA LEU A 93 -17.10 -9.22 12.63
C LEU A 93 -16.36 -9.89 13.79
N ARG A 94 -17.07 -10.11 14.89
CA ARG A 94 -16.57 -10.89 16.03
C ARG A 94 -16.50 -12.38 15.67
N PRO A 95 -15.69 -13.19 16.36
CA PRO A 95 -15.65 -14.64 16.11
C PRO A 95 -17.04 -15.30 16.19
N GLU A 96 -17.90 -14.84 17.11
CA GLU A 96 -19.27 -15.32 17.28
C GLU A 96 -20.17 -14.96 16.08
N GLU A 97 -19.83 -13.91 15.35
CA GLU A 97 -20.51 -13.45 14.12
C GLU A 97 -19.93 -14.09 12.85
N GLY A 98 -19.06 -15.09 12.99
CA GLY A 98 -18.38 -15.77 11.87
C GLY A 98 -17.15 -15.01 11.34
N GLY A 99 -16.60 -14.07 12.10
CA GLY A 99 -15.39 -13.33 11.74
C GLY A 99 -14.15 -14.21 11.75
N VAL A 100 -13.54 -14.43 10.58
CA VAL A 100 -12.29 -15.18 10.43
C VAL A 100 -11.15 -14.26 10.06
N SER A 101 -10.05 -14.31 10.81
CA SER A 101 -8.82 -13.60 10.48
C SER A 101 -7.75 -14.56 9.96
N HIS A 102 -7.36 -14.38 8.70
CA HIS A 102 -6.26 -15.14 8.09
C HIS A 102 -4.88 -14.55 8.37
N PHE A 103 -4.82 -13.41 9.06
CA PHE A 103 -3.57 -12.74 9.38
C PHE A 103 -2.87 -13.42 10.57
N ARG A 104 -1.66 -13.93 10.32
CA ARG A 104 -0.79 -14.55 11.34
C ARG A 104 0.25 -13.53 11.79
N TYR A 105 0.05 -12.93 12.97
CA TYR A 105 0.83 -11.78 13.46
C TYR A 105 2.35 -11.95 13.37
N GLY A 106 2.92 -13.10 13.75
CA GLY A 106 4.36 -13.32 13.67
C GLY A 106 4.87 -13.33 12.23
N ARG A 107 4.34 -14.27 11.44
CA ARG A 107 4.79 -14.50 10.06
C ARG A 107 4.51 -13.32 9.13
N ASP A 108 3.29 -12.79 9.19
CA ASP A 108 2.87 -11.78 8.24
C ASP A 108 3.51 -10.42 8.56
N ASN A 109 3.76 -10.12 9.83
CA ASN A 109 4.56 -8.94 10.21
C ASN A 109 6.02 -9.05 9.75
N LEU A 110 6.65 -10.23 9.81
CA LEU A 110 7.98 -10.42 9.26
C LEU A 110 8.01 -10.20 7.75
N LEU A 111 7.01 -10.70 7.02
CA LEU A 111 6.89 -10.48 5.57
C LEU A 111 6.69 -9.00 5.25
N LEU A 112 5.83 -8.30 5.98
CA LEU A 112 5.63 -6.85 5.82
C LEU A 112 6.90 -6.06 6.13
N THR A 113 7.62 -6.41 7.21
CA THR A 113 8.88 -5.77 7.56
C THR A 113 9.92 -5.98 6.46
N TRP A 114 10.06 -7.20 5.96
CA TRP A 114 10.96 -7.52 4.85
C TRP A 114 10.59 -6.76 3.57
N MET A 115 9.31 -6.68 3.27
CA MET A 115 8.81 -5.90 2.13
C MET A 115 9.19 -4.42 2.26
N HIS A 116 8.90 -3.78 3.40
CA HIS A 116 9.26 -2.37 3.62
C HIS A 116 10.77 -2.15 3.60
N THR A 117 11.58 -3.10 4.12
CA THR A 117 13.05 -3.03 4.02
C THR A 117 13.52 -2.98 2.56
N ARG A 118 12.99 -3.86 1.71
CA ARG A 118 13.31 -3.86 0.27
C ARG A 118 12.84 -2.58 -0.43
N LEU A 119 11.62 -2.14 -0.13
CA LEU A 119 11.08 -0.90 -0.69
C LEU A 119 11.89 0.31 -0.24
N MET A 120 12.35 0.36 1.00
CA MET A 120 13.17 1.44 1.51
C MET A 120 14.53 1.51 0.81
N VAL A 121 15.19 0.37 0.59
CA VAL A 121 16.45 0.32 -0.18
C VAL A 121 16.23 0.85 -1.60
N GLU A 122 15.19 0.37 -2.28
CA GLU A 122 14.86 0.88 -3.62
C GLU A 122 14.45 2.35 -3.61
N PHE A 123 13.74 2.81 -2.59
CA PHE A 123 13.36 4.21 -2.42
C PHE A 123 14.57 5.13 -2.32
N VAL A 124 15.56 4.77 -1.49
CA VAL A 124 16.79 5.56 -1.34
C VAL A 124 17.51 5.71 -2.70
N LEU A 125 17.61 4.62 -3.46
CA LEU A 125 18.19 4.65 -4.81
C LEU A 125 17.38 5.50 -5.80
N ARG A 126 16.06 5.58 -5.62
CA ARG A 126 15.15 6.36 -6.47
C ARG A 126 14.94 7.79 -5.99
N LEU A 127 15.37 8.12 -4.78
CA LEU A 127 15.10 9.41 -4.13
C LEU A 127 15.49 10.63 -5.00
N PRO A 128 16.66 10.67 -5.65
CA PRO A 128 17.02 11.81 -6.51
C PRO A 128 16.01 12.01 -7.65
N LEU A 129 15.59 10.90 -8.28
CA LEU A 129 14.63 10.95 -9.38
C LEU A 129 13.22 11.35 -8.90
N LEU A 130 12.78 10.81 -7.77
CA LEU A 130 11.45 11.11 -7.20
C LEU A 130 11.38 12.56 -6.74
N ALA A 131 12.42 13.06 -6.07
CA ALA A 131 12.53 14.46 -5.64
C ALA A 131 12.54 15.41 -6.84
N TRP A 132 13.36 15.12 -7.86
CA TRP A 132 13.41 15.91 -9.08
C TRP A 132 12.05 16.00 -9.77
N ARG A 133 11.33 14.89 -9.90
CA ARG A 133 9.97 14.86 -10.48
C ARG A 133 9.00 15.70 -9.68
N ARG A 134 9.06 15.60 -8.34
CA ARG A 134 8.19 16.37 -7.45
C ARG A 134 8.41 17.86 -7.59
N LEU A 135 9.68 18.30 -7.68
CA LEU A 135 10.04 19.71 -7.84
C LEU A 135 9.61 20.28 -9.19
N ARG A 136 9.64 19.48 -10.25
CA ARG A 136 9.26 19.90 -11.60
C ARG A 136 7.79 19.73 -11.94
N GLY A 137 6.97 19.19 -11.03
CA GLY A 137 5.57 18.91 -11.32
C GLY A 137 5.36 17.96 -12.50
N VAL A 138 6.40 17.21 -12.89
CA VAL A 138 6.34 16.28 -14.02
C VAL A 138 5.50 15.09 -13.63
N PRO A 139 4.37 14.83 -14.35
CA PRO A 139 3.61 13.61 -14.09
C PRO A 139 4.52 12.43 -14.35
N PRO A 140 4.40 11.40 -13.52
CA PRO A 140 5.24 10.24 -13.60
C PRO A 140 5.01 9.48 -14.91
N PHE A 141 6.05 8.79 -15.36
CA PHE A 141 6.14 8.13 -16.66
C PHE A 141 4.90 7.34 -17.08
N GLN A 142 4.24 7.82 -18.12
CA GLN A 142 3.46 6.98 -19.03
C GLN A 142 4.42 6.46 -20.12
N ARG A 143 5.05 5.32 -19.88
CA ARG A 143 5.65 4.48 -20.93
C ARG A 143 5.43 3.00 -20.58
#